data_47c4e2818df3691120e9e10f885d8af7
#
_entry.id   47c4e2818df3691120e9e10f885d8af7
#
_cell.length_a   1.000
_cell.length_b   1.000
_cell.length_c   1.000
_cell.angle_alpha   90.00
_cell.angle_beta   90.00
_cell.angle_gamma   90.00
#
_symmetry.space_group_name_H-M   'P 1'
#
loop_
_entity.id
_entity.type
_entity.pdbx_description
1 polymer ?
#
loop_
_entity_poly.entity_id
_entity_poly.type
_entity_poly.pdbx_seq_one_letter_code
_entity_poly.pdbx_strand_id
1 'polypeptide(L)'
;MDKESRELTSFVSDFLEQGAILFRDQVKPEFLQSQIEVGSKVCKNVQEGREEICRLRNIVAEIAEKNNRMIVAAGTHPFSSWQDQLVTDRERYHGLLDSMQLVAKRLLIFGMHIHVGIKDRDLQIDIMNQMSYFMPHILT
;
A
#
# COMPACT_ATOMS: atom_id res chain seq x y z
N MET A 1 -3.78 12.12 2.76
CA MET A 1 -5.12 12.75 2.72
C MET A 1 -5.11 14.02 3.55
N ASP A 2 -5.68 15.09 3.07
CA ASP A 2 -5.83 16.35 3.77
C ASP A 2 -6.89 16.25 4.88
N LYS A 3 -6.69 16.94 6.02
CA LYS A 3 -7.60 16.83 7.17
C LYS A 3 -8.92 17.60 7.00
N GLU A 4 -8.92 18.66 6.20
CA GLU A 4 -10.09 19.52 5.99
C GLU A 4 -10.91 19.06 4.81
N SER A 5 -10.29 19.03 3.63
CA SER A 5 -10.97 18.65 2.37
C SER A 5 -11.26 17.16 2.27
N ARG A 6 -10.52 16.34 2.99
CA ARG A 6 -10.54 14.86 2.88
C ARG A 6 -10.06 14.34 1.54
N GLU A 7 -9.53 15.19 0.68
CA GLU A 7 -8.95 14.80 -0.60
C GLU A 7 -7.59 14.14 -0.45
N LEU A 8 -7.25 13.27 -1.40
CA LEU A 8 -5.91 12.73 -1.52
C LEU A 8 -4.92 13.83 -1.89
N THR A 9 -3.73 13.78 -1.33
CA THR A 9 -2.67 14.77 -1.57
C THR A 9 -1.35 14.10 -1.84
N SER A 10 -0.58 14.66 -2.77
CA SER A 10 0.79 14.23 -3.06
C SER A 10 1.72 14.64 -1.92
N PHE A 11 2.17 13.68 -1.14
CA PHE A 11 3.00 13.92 0.06
C PHE A 11 4.07 12.85 0.29
N VAL A 12 4.17 11.86 -0.60
CA VAL A 12 5.03 10.69 -0.37
C VAL A 12 6.51 11.05 -0.24
N SER A 13 7.02 12.01 -1.01
CA SER A 13 8.44 12.38 -0.97
C SER A 13 8.84 12.98 0.38
N ASP A 14 8.09 13.98 0.85
CA ASP A 14 8.32 14.62 2.15
C ASP A 14 8.14 13.63 3.30
N PHE A 15 7.17 12.74 3.15
CA PHE A 15 6.89 11.67 4.11
C PHE A 15 8.08 10.72 4.27
N LEU A 16 8.65 10.26 3.16
CA LEU A 16 9.78 9.34 3.17
C LEU A 16 11.05 9.99 3.70
N GLU A 17 11.30 11.26 3.39
CA GLU A 17 12.42 12.01 3.93
C GLU A 17 12.35 12.11 5.46
N GLN A 18 11.20 12.48 6.00
CA GLN A 18 10.98 12.57 7.44
C GLN A 18 11.03 11.21 8.15
N GLY A 19 10.60 10.16 7.48
CA GLY A 19 10.52 8.80 8.01
C GLY A 19 11.76 7.94 7.78
N ALA A 20 12.75 8.40 7.04
CA ALA A 20 13.89 7.58 6.56
C ALA A 20 14.60 6.80 7.69
N ILE A 21 14.77 7.42 8.87
CA ILE A 21 15.44 6.78 10.03
C ILE A 21 14.55 5.72 10.68
N LEU A 22 13.22 5.94 10.70
CA LEU A 22 12.26 5.10 11.41
C LEU A 22 11.82 3.87 10.61
N PHE A 23 11.75 4.02 9.29
CA PHE A 23 11.16 3.00 8.41
C PHE A 23 12.18 2.07 7.77
N ARG A 24 13.44 2.50 7.60
CA ARG A 24 14.43 1.77 6.80
C ARG A 24 13.82 1.39 5.44
N ASP A 25 13.74 0.09 5.15
CA ASP A 25 13.19 -0.43 3.88
C ASP A 25 11.69 -0.80 3.96
N GLN A 26 11.04 -0.52 5.10
CA GLN A 26 9.66 -0.98 5.35
C GLN A 26 8.58 -0.05 4.79
N VAL A 27 8.94 1.18 4.42
CA VAL A 27 8.01 2.12 3.78
C VAL A 27 8.57 2.58 2.46
N LYS A 28 7.76 2.49 1.43
CA LYS A 28 8.14 2.78 0.06
C LYS A 28 7.09 3.67 -0.61
N PRO A 29 7.51 4.46 -1.61
CA PRO A 29 6.57 5.15 -2.46
C PRO A 29 5.84 4.15 -3.35
N GLU A 30 4.55 4.39 -3.56
CA GLU A 30 3.72 3.63 -4.49
C GLU A 30 3.59 4.38 -5.83
N PHE A 31 2.85 3.81 -6.78
CA PHE A 31 2.61 4.36 -8.12
C PHE A 31 2.10 5.80 -8.07
N LEU A 32 1.13 6.10 -7.22
CA LEU A 32 0.61 7.45 -7.03
C LEU A 32 1.28 8.14 -5.83
N GLN A 33 1.62 9.42 -5.98
CA GLN A 33 2.28 10.20 -4.93
C GLN A 33 1.41 10.43 -3.68
N SER A 34 0.14 10.13 -3.76
CA SER A 34 -0.79 10.15 -2.63
C SER A 34 -0.84 8.84 -1.84
N GLN A 35 -0.07 7.83 -2.26
CA GLN A 35 -0.03 6.49 -1.68
C GLN A 35 1.36 6.17 -1.13
N ILE A 36 1.37 5.42 -0.03
CA ILE A 36 2.57 4.83 0.55
C ILE A 36 2.34 3.34 0.76
N GLU A 37 3.35 2.56 0.47
CA GLU A 37 3.37 1.13 0.74
C GLU A 37 4.11 0.85 2.04
N VAL A 38 3.52 0.07 2.94
CA VAL A 38 4.19 -0.43 4.13
C VAL A 38 4.38 -1.95 4.01
N GLY A 39 5.62 -2.40 4.20
CA GLY A 39 5.99 -3.81 4.17
C GLY A 39 6.37 -4.31 5.57
N SER A 40 5.69 -5.33 6.07
CA SER A 40 6.10 -5.97 7.32
C SER A 40 7.40 -6.75 7.14
N LYS A 41 8.13 -6.96 8.24
CA LYS A 41 9.13 -8.03 8.29
C LYS A 41 8.45 -9.40 8.15
N VAL A 42 9.23 -10.45 7.92
CA VAL A 42 8.71 -11.82 7.97
C VAL A 42 8.23 -12.13 9.38
N CYS A 43 6.96 -12.48 9.51
CA CYS A 43 6.31 -12.82 10.78
C CYS A 43 6.08 -14.33 10.86
N LYS A 44 6.27 -14.90 12.04
CA LYS A 44 6.12 -16.36 12.26
C LYS A 44 4.67 -16.79 12.41
N ASN A 45 3.81 -15.86 12.80
CA ASN A 45 2.39 -16.11 13.06
C ASN A 45 1.58 -14.82 12.89
N VAL A 46 0.26 -14.97 12.95
CA VAL A 46 -0.69 -13.86 12.77
C VAL A 46 -0.55 -12.79 13.85
N GLN A 47 -0.21 -13.18 15.08
CA GLN A 47 -0.06 -12.24 16.18
C GLN A 47 1.14 -11.30 15.96
N GLU A 48 2.31 -11.84 15.56
CA GLU A 48 3.46 -11.01 15.17
C GLU A 48 3.12 -10.09 13.99
N GLY A 49 2.37 -10.60 13.01
CA GLY A 49 1.90 -9.81 11.86
C GLY A 49 1.03 -8.63 12.30
N ARG A 50 0.10 -8.86 13.20
CA ARG A 50 -0.77 -7.83 13.77
C ARG A 50 0.04 -6.74 14.49
N GLU A 51 0.95 -7.14 15.35
CA GLU A 51 1.80 -6.22 16.12
C GLU A 51 2.66 -5.35 15.18
N GLU A 52 3.24 -5.97 14.16
CA GLU A 52 4.07 -5.28 13.18
C GLU A 52 3.26 -4.28 12.34
N ILE A 53 2.09 -4.65 11.85
CA ILE A 53 1.23 -3.74 11.10
C ILE A 53 0.72 -2.61 12.00
N CYS A 54 0.35 -2.88 13.25
CA CYS A 54 -0.02 -1.84 14.21
C CYS A 54 1.13 -0.85 14.42
N ARG A 55 2.35 -1.34 14.62
CA ARG A 55 3.55 -0.51 14.77
C ARG A 55 3.77 0.40 13.54
N LEU A 56 3.76 -0.18 12.34
CA LEU A 56 3.96 0.56 11.10
C LEU A 56 2.87 1.62 10.89
N ARG A 57 1.61 1.26 11.09
CA ARG A 57 0.49 2.19 10.95
C ARG A 57 0.57 3.36 11.93
N ASN A 58 0.94 3.10 13.18
CA ASN A 58 1.11 4.16 14.18
C ASN A 58 2.20 5.16 13.78
N ILE A 59 3.37 4.67 13.34
CA ILE A 59 4.45 5.55 12.89
C ILE A 59 4.01 6.38 11.67
N VAL A 60 3.36 5.74 10.70
CA VAL A 60 2.83 6.44 9.51
C VAL A 60 1.81 7.50 9.91
N ALA A 61 0.91 7.18 10.85
CA ALA A 61 -0.10 8.12 11.33
C ALA A 61 0.52 9.31 12.06
N GLU A 62 1.53 9.09 12.91
CA GLU A 62 2.25 10.17 13.60
C GLU A 62 2.93 11.15 12.65
N ILE A 63 3.58 10.64 11.59
CA ILE A 63 4.23 11.51 10.59
C ILE A 63 3.18 12.28 9.80
N ALA A 64 2.10 11.63 9.39
CA ALA A 64 1.00 12.28 8.70
C ALA A 64 0.40 13.41 9.57
N GLU A 65 0.18 13.14 10.86
CA GLU A 65 -0.40 14.09 11.78
C GLU A 65 0.46 15.34 12.00
N LYS A 66 1.78 15.18 12.15
CA LYS A 66 2.74 16.28 12.25
C LYS A 66 2.72 17.20 11.03
N ASN A 67 2.29 16.70 9.89
CA ASN A 67 2.18 17.44 8.64
C ASN A 67 0.74 17.86 8.27
N ASN A 68 -0.13 17.89 9.25
CA ASN A 68 -1.56 18.21 9.07
C ASN A 68 -2.25 17.30 8.01
N ARG A 69 -1.88 16.03 7.99
CA ARG A 69 -2.41 14.99 7.11
C ARG A 69 -3.02 13.86 7.94
N MET A 70 -3.77 13.03 7.29
CA MET A 70 -4.26 11.77 7.86
C MET A 70 -4.06 10.62 6.87
N ILE A 71 -3.98 9.42 7.39
CA ILE A 71 -3.94 8.21 6.59
C ILE A 71 -5.33 7.59 6.47
N VAL A 72 -5.56 6.89 5.37
CA VAL A 72 -6.74 6.06 5.16
C VAL A 72 -6.30 4.69 4.64
N ALA A 73 -6.91 3.64 5.16
CA ALA A 73 -6.80 2.28 4.65
C ALA A 73 -8.18 1.88 4.11
N ALA A 74 -8.29 1.74 2.82
CA ALA A 74 -9.53 1.45 2.10
C ALA A 74 -9.19 0.72 0.78
N GLY A 75 -10.17 0.23 0.05
CA GLY A 75 -9.94 -0.34 -1.28
C GLY A 75 -9.70 0.73 -2.35
N THR A 76 -10.35 1.89 -2.20
CA THR A 76 -10.18 3.07 -3.06
C THR A 76 -10.64 4.32 -2.30
N HIS A 77 -10.46 5.50 -2.89
CA HIS A 77 -10.99 6.75 -2.34
C HIS A 77 -12.38 7.06 -2.91
N PRO A 78 -13.37 7.41 -2.08
CA PRO A 78 -14.76 7.52 -2.53
C PRO A 78 -15.06 8.68 -3.47
N PHE A 79 -14.26 9.77 -3.44
CA PHE A 79 -14.54 10.98 -4.23
C PHE A 79 -13.30 11.66 -4.83
N SER A 80 -12.06 11.37 -4.40
CA SER A 80 -10.88 11.94 -5.07
C SER A 80 -10.75 11.40 -6.48
N SER A 81 -10.59 12.31 -7.44
CA SER A 81 -10.43 11.94 -8.85
C SER A 81 -9.05 11.34 -9.13
N TRP A 82 -9.00 10.27 -9.91
CA TRP A 82 -7.74 9.72 -10.41
C TRP A 82 -7.01 10.70 -11.36
N GLN A 83 -7.73 11.63 -11.99
CA GLN A 83 -7.17 12.64 -12.91
C GLN A 83 -6.27 13.65 -12.19
N ASP A 84 -6.54 13.88 -10.91
CA ASP A 84 -5.81 14.83 -10.08
C ASP A 84 -4.60 14.19 -9.37
N GLN A 85 -4.42 12.86 -9.53
CA GLN A 85 -3.32 12.17 -8.89
C GLN A 85 -2.03 12.26 -9.71
N LEU A 86 -0.93 12.56 -9.02
CA LEU A 86 0.40 12.58 -9.62
C LEU A 86 1.05 11.21 -9.52
N VAL A 87 1.72 10.81 -10.59
CA VAL A 87 2.50 9.57 -10.63
C VAL A 87 3.87 9.81 -9.99
N THR A 88 4.34 8.84 -9.22
CA THR A 88 5.68 8.87 -8.64
C THR A 88 6.73 8.72 -9.74
N ASP A 89 7.72 9.63 -9.76
CA ASP A 89 8.78 9.65 -10.76
C ASP A 89 9.76 8.49 -10.55
N ARG A 90 9.50 7.37 -11.22
CA ARG A 90 10.35 6.18 -11.25
C ARG A 90 10.26 5.49 -12.60
N GLU A 91 11.39 4.98 -13.08
CA GLU A 91 11.51 4.30 -14.38
C GLU A 91 10.47 3.17 -14.55
N ARG A 92 10.29 2.34 -13.51
CA ARG A 92 9.30 1.24 -13.54
C ARG A 92 7.85 1.74 -13.74
N TYR A 93 7.54 2.94 -13.25
CA TYR A 93 6.20 3.53 -13.38
C TYR A 93 5.99 4.20 -14.73
N HIS A 94 7.05 4.75 -15.32
CA HIS A 94 7.01 5.22 -16.71
C HIS A 94 6.76 4.04 -17.66
N GLY A 95 7.46 2.91 -17.50
CA GLY A 95 7.19 1.70 -18.28
C GLY A 95 5.76 1.17 -18.12
N LEU A 96 5.17 1.28 -16.92
CA LEU A 96 3.78 0.92 -16.69
C LEU A 96 2.81 1.87 -17.42
N LEU A 97 3.09 3.18 -17.37
CA LEU A 97 2.30 4.18 -18.09
C LEU A 97 2.36 3.99 -19.61
N ASP A 98 3.55 3.70 -20.15
CA ASP A 98 3.74 3.46 -21.58
C ASP A 98 2.96 2.23 -22.04
N SER A 99 2.95 1.17 -21.22
CA SER A 99 2.27 -0.09 -21.55
C SER A 99 0.76 -0.03 -21.37
N MET A 100 0.26 0.58 -20.30
CA MET A 100 -1.15 0.54 -19.89
C MET A 100 -1.87 1.87 -20.07
N GLN A 101 -1.15 2.96 -20.30
CA GLN A 101 -1.69 4.31 -20.57
C GLN A 101 -2.79 4.74 -19.56
N LEU A 102 -3.98 5.06 -20.04
CA LEU A 102 -5.11 5.50 -19.21
C LEU A 102 -5.57 4.45 -18.18
N VAL A 103 -5.36 3.17 -18.46
CA VAL A 103 -5.73 2.11 -17.52
C VAL A 103 -4.89 2.21 -16.26
N ALA A 104 -3.56 2.41 -16.39
CA ALA A 104 -2.68 2.61 -15.24
C ALA A 104 -3.08 3.84 -14.41
N LYS A 105 -3.38 4.97 -15.06
CA LYS A 105 -3.79 6.20 -14.37
C LYS A 105 -5.09 6.05 -13.56
N ARG A 106 -6.00 5.19 -13.99
CA ARG A 106 -7.27 4.91 -13.29
C ARG A 106 -7.14 3.99 -12.08
N LEU A 107 -5.95 3.45 -11.82
CA LEU A 107 -5.70 2.55 -10.69
C LEU A 107 -5.57 3.33 -9.36
N LEU A 108 -6.62 4.05 -8.98
CA LEU A 108 -6.74 4.63 -7.64
C LEU A 108 -7.21 3.53 -6.67
N ILE A 109 -6.35 2.53 -6.47
CA ILE A 109 -6.62 1.33 -5.68
C ILE A 109 -5.59 1.26 -4.55
N PHE A 110 -6.07 1.00 -3.33
CA PHE A 110 -5.25 0.76 -2.16
C PHE A 110 -5.29 -0.73 -1.86
N GLY A 111 -4.21 -1.42 -2.19
CA GLY A 111 -4.12 -2.87 -2.04
C GLY A 111 -3.65 -3.31 -0.66
N MET A 112 -3.99 -4.54 -0.30
CA MET A 112 -3.37 -5.26 0.79
C MET A 112 -2.90 -6.62 0.27
N HIS A 113 -1.59 -6.87 0.36
CA HIS A 113 -0.99 -8.14 -0.05
C HIS A 113 -0.60 -8.96 1.18
N ILE A 114 -0.95 -10.25 1.16
CA ILE A 114 -0.53 -11.21 2.18
C ILE A 114 0.33 -12.27 1.50
N HIS A 115 1.60 -12.33 1.89
CA HIS A 115 2.54 -13.32 1.37
C HIS A 115 2.72 -14.43 2.40
N VAL A 116 2.39 -15.67 2.02
CA VAL A 116 2.56 -16.86 2.85
C VAL A 116 3.75 -17.65 2.34
N GLY A 117 4.80 -17.77 3.15
CA GLY A 117 6.02 -18.52 2.82
C GLY A 117 5.80 -20.01 3.03
N ILE A 118 5.86 -20.80 1.95
CA ILE A 118 5.78 -22.27 1.97
C ILE A 118 7.00 -22.79 1.25
N LYS A 119 7.78 -23.68 1.90
CA LYS A 119 9.04 -24.20 1.35
C LYS A 119 8.82 -25.30 0.32
N ASP A 120 7.84 -26.16 0.55
CA ASP A 120 7.51 -27.29 -0.31
C ASP A 120 6.68 -26.81 -1.51
N ARG A 121 7.17 -27.12 -2.73
CA ARG A 121 6.53 -26.63 -3.97
C ARG A 121 5.22 -27.34 -4.29
N ASP A 122 5.10 -28.62 -3.98
CA ASP A 122 3.88 -29.37 -4.22
C ASP A 122 2.78 -28.89 -3.25
N LEU A 123 3.16 -28.67 -1.99
CA LEU A 123 2.28 -28.07 -1.00
C LEU A 123 1.85 -26.63 -1.39
N GLN A 124 2.71 -25.85 -2.04
CA GLN A 124 2.33 -24.52 -2.55
C GLN A 124 1.16 -24.62 -3.54
N ILE A 125 1.24 -25.56 -4.49
CA ILE A 125 0.19 -25.76 -5.50
C ILE A 125 -1.10 -26.25 -4.85
N ASP A 126 -1.01 -27.20 -3.92
CA ASP A 126 -2.18 -27.72 -3.20
C ASP A 126 -2.89 -26.63 -2.43
N ILE A 127 -2.15 -25.82 -1.67
CA ILE A 127 -2.72 -24.70 -0.92
C ILE A 127 -3.32 -23.65 -1.87
N MET A 128 -2.65 -23.31 -2.97
CA MET A 128 -3.18 -22.38 -3.96
C MET A 128 -4.54 -22.85 -4.50
N ASN A 129 -4.64 -24.14 -4.86
CA ASN A 129 -5.86 -24.74 -5.35
C ASN A 129 -6.97 -24.73 -4.30
N GLN A 130 -6.65 -25.06 -3.05
CA GLN A 130 -7.61 -25.01 -1.94
C GLN A 130 -8.06 -23.59 -1.63
N MET A 131 -7.13 -22.63 -1.61
CA MET A 131 -7.45 -21.22 -1.36
C MET A 131 -8.38 -20.63 -2.40
N SER A 132 -8.35 -21.09 -3.64
CA SER A 132 -9.26 -20.62 -4.69
C SER A 132 -10.73 -20.85 -4.33
N TYR A 133 -11.02 -21.89 -3.55
CA TYR A 133 -12.37 -22.15 -3.03
C TYR A 133 -12.85 -21.08 -2.04
N PHE A 134 -11.94 -20.49 -1.27
CA PHE A 134 -12.26 -19.48 -0.26
C PHE A 134 -12.31 -18.05 -0.82
N MET A 135 -11.78 -17.81 -2.02
CA MET A 135 -11.72 -16.45 -2.60
C MET A 135 -13.08 -15.75 -2.68
N PRO A 136 -14.18 -16.39 -3.09
CA PRO A 136 -15.49 -15.75 -3.09
C PRO A 136 -15.95 -15.29 -1.70
N HIS A 137 -15.58 -16.03 -0.65
CA HIS A 137 -15.93 -15.68 0.74
C HIS A 137 -15.10 -14.54 1.32
N ILE A 138 -13.93 -14.28 0.74
CA ILE A 138 -13.06 -13.15 1.14
C ILE A 138 -13.52 -11.86 0.45
N LEU A 139 -14.14 -11.97 -0.72
CA LEU A 139 -14.58 -10.84 -1.54
C LEU A 139 -15.97 -10.30 -1.15
N THR A 140 -16.69 -10.97 -0.26
CA THR A 140 -17.99 -10.53 0.27
C THR A 140 -17.82 -9.74 1.55
#